data_6eee13f7300dd84ee42e0d16b06c55b9
#
_entry.id   6eee13f7300dd84ee42e0d16b06c55b9
#
_cell.length_a   1.000
_cell.length_b   1.000
_cell.length_c   1.000
_cell.angle_alpha   90.00
_cell.angle_beta   90.00
_cell.angle_gamma   90.00
#
_symmetry.space_group_name_H-M   'P 1'
#
loop_
_entity.id
_entity.type
_entity.pdbx_description
1 polymer ?
#
loop_
_entity_poly.entity_id
_entity_poly.type
_entity_poly.pdbx_seq_one_letter_code
_entity_poly.pdbx_strand_id
1 'polypeptide(L)'
;MYLTWFDSNSWLLEIGNQRILLDPWLVDSLTFGNLDWFFRGSRTQERPIPENIDLILLSQGLEDHAHPPTLKQLDHQIPSVASPNAAKLLQGLGYTSVKSLAHGESFNLNEQVEITAVPGSTVGYNLVENGYLLKEVSTGLTLYYEPHGSHSPEVKKFAPVDVVITPIVDVTLPLGLPIIKGRKSALEVAQWLQPQIMLPTAAGGDVIFEGLLTKFLKAEGTVEEFNALLNQNNLTTKVMEPKPGDRLEIQLQKRALKV
;
A
#
# COMPACT_ATOMS: atom_id res chain seq x y z
N MET A 1 -17.32 0.41 0.53
CA MET A 1 -15.91 0.84 0.67
C MET A 1 -15.56 1.72 -0.51
N TYR A 2 -14.80 2.81 -0.24
CA TYR A 2 -14.25 3.64 -1.32
C TYR A 2 -12.74 3.71 -1.17
N LEU A 3 -12.02 3.79 -2.30
CA LEU A 3 -10.57 3.91 -2.36
C LEU A 3 -10.20 5.07 -3.26
N THR A 4 -9.25 5.91 -2.83
CA THR A 4 -8.66 6.95 -3.67
C THR A 4 -7.16 6.75 -3.72
N TRP A 5 -6.62 6.58 -4.91
CA TRP A 5 -5.18 6.48 -5.12
C TRP A 5 -4.57 7.85 -5.40
N PHE A 6 -3.45 8.16 -4.74
CA PHE A 6 -2.73 9.43 -4.88
C PHE A 6 -1.32 9.25 -5.46
N ASP A 7 -1.17 8.36 -6.41
CA ASP A 7 0.12 7.96 -6.99
C ASP A 7 0.99 7.10 -6.06
N SER A 8 1.93 6.34 -6.64
CA SER A 8 2.89 5.48 -5.93
C SER A 8 2.20 4.54 -4.93
N ASN A 9 2.53 4.67 -3.66
CA ASN A 9 1.97 3.85 -2.58
C ASN A 9 0.90 4.57 -1.75
N SER A 10 0.50 5.78 -2.16
CA SER A 10 -0.37 6.66 -1.37
C SER A 10 -1.84 6.41 -1.64
N TRP A 11 -2.59 6.10 -0.60
CA TRP A 11 -4.02 5.79 -0.68
C TRP A 11 -4.83 6.47 0.41
N LEU A 12 -6.07 6.83 0.10
CA LEU A 12 -7.12 7.06 1.10
C LEU A 12 -8.10 5.88 1.04
N LEU A 13 -8.23 5.17 2.14
CA LEU A 13 -9.17 4.06 2.33
C LEU A 13 -10.35 4.55 3.15
N GLU A 14 -11.57 4.44 2.61
CA GLU A 14 -12.81 4.73 3.31
C GLU A 14 -13.53 3.41 3.58
N ILE A 15 -13.36 2.87 4.79
CA ILE A 15 -13.84 1.56 5.24
C ILE A 15 -14.42 1.68 6.65
N GLY A 16 -15.58 1.07 6.92
CA GLY A 16 -16.22 1.11 8.25
C GLY A 16 -16.51 2.53 8.74
N ASN A 17 -16.87 3.46 7.84
CA ASN A 17 -17.03 4.90 8.12
C ASN A 17 -15.74 5.58 8.65
N GLN A 18 -14.59 4.97 8.49
CA GLN A 18 -13.30 5.53 8.85
C GLN A 18 -12.52 5.94 7.60
N ARG A 19 -11.77 7.03 7.68
CA ARG A 19 -10.90 7.56 6.63
C ARG A 19 -9.44 7.34 7.02
N ILE A 20 -8.81 6.36 6.38
CA ILE A 20 -7.44 5.92 6.68
C ILE A 20 -6.52 6.39 5.57
N LEU A 21 -5.56 7.25 5.90
CA LEU A 21 -4.52 7.72 4.97
C LEU A 21 -3.32 6.78 5.06
N LEU A 22 -3.10 6.03 3.99
CA LEU A 22 -2.09 4.96 3.90
C LEU A 22 -0.88 5.43 3.09
N ASP A 23 0.31 5.30 3.65
CA ASP A 23 1.62 5.60 3.05
C ASP A 23 1.65 6.94 2.26
N PRO A 24 1.35 8.10 2.90
CA PRO A 24 1.08 9.33 2.16
C PRO A 24 2.34 10.02 1.65
N TRP A 25 2.40 10.20 0.35
CA TRP A 25 3.18 11.21 -0.34
C TRP A 25 2.21 12.12 -1.10
N LEU A 26 1.94 13.34 -0.66
CA LEU A 26 0.90 14.24 -1.19
C LEU A 26 1.42 15.59 -1.65
N VAL A 27 2.55 16.03 -1.13
CA VAL A 27 3.15 17.33 -1.42
C VAL A 27 4.60 17.16 -1.85
N ASP A 28 5.16 18.18 -2.48
CA ASP A 28 6.57 18.25 -2.88
C ASP A 28 7.08 17.04 -3.71
N SER A 29 8.34 17.04 -4.03
CA SER A 29 9.01 15.95 -4.74
C SER A 29 9.44 14.86 -3.78
N LEU A 30 9.32 13.61 -4.21
CA LEU A 30 9.90 12.46 -3.53
C LEU A 30 11.39 12.37 -3.87
N THR A 31 12.22 12.30 -2.83
CA THR A 31 13.67 12.07 -2.97
C THR A 31 14.12 11.13 -1.87
N PHE A 32 15.18 10.37 -2.11
CA PHE A 32 15.81 9.55 -1.07
C PHE A 32 17.03 10.28 -0.52
N GLY A 33 17.05 10.52 0.79
CA GLY A 33 18.15 11.18 1.49
C GLY A 33 18.41 12.62 1.00
N ASN A 34 17.39 13.31 0.45
CA ASN A 34 17.50 14.64 -0.19
C ASN A 34 18.51 14.68 -1.36
N LEU A 35 18.67 13.61 -2.10
CA LEU A 35 19.60 13.49 -3.23
C LEU A 35 18.84 13.52 -4.56
N ASP A 36 18.36 14.69 -4.98
CA ASP A 36 17.59 14.89 -6.22
C ASP A 36 18.30 14.35 -7.46
N TRP A 37 19.63 14.49 -7.52
CA TRP A 37 20.43 14.00 -8.64
C TRP A 37 20.44 12.47 -8.73
N PHE A 38 20.24 11.79 -7.60
CA PHE A 38 20.20 10.34 -7.52
C PHE A 38 18.81 9.79 -7.86
N PHE A 39 17.76 10.32 -7.22
CA PHE A 39 16.38 9.95 -7.49
C PHE A 39 15.44 11.08 -7.11
N ARG A 40 14.53 11.42 -8.03
CA ARG A 40 13.46 12.39 -7.82
C ARG A 40 12.18 11.92 -8.49
N GLY A 41 11.09 11.90 -7.75
CA GLY A 41 9.73 11.79 -8.26
C GLY A 41 9.02 13.14 -8.16
N SER A 42 8.42 13.61 -9.25
CA SER A 42 7.65 14.86 -9.27
C SER A 42 6.28 14.62 -9.86
N ARG A 43 5.23 15.09 -9.21
CA ARG A 43 3.86 15.00 -9.76
C ARG A 43 3.66 16.05 -10.85
N THR A 44 2.91 15.68 -11.88
CA THR A 44 2.47 16.61 -12.91
C THR A 44 1.27 17.45 -12.47
N GLN A 45 0.54 16.97 -11.44
CA GLN A 45 -0.61 17.65 -10.84
C GLN A 45 -0.52 17.60 -9.32
N GLU A 46 -0.81 18.71 -8.66
CA GLU A 46 -0.93 18.74 -7.21
C GLU A 46 -2.17 17.97 -6.74
N ARG A 47 -2.06 17.31 -5.60
CA ARG A 47 -3.16 16.61 -4.95
C ARG A 47 -3.52 17.33 -3.65
N PRO A 48 -4.79 17.64 -3.39
CA PRO A 48 -5.18 18.20 -2.10
C PRO A 48 -4.92 17.16 -0.98
N ILE A 49 -4.47 17.66 0.15
CA ILE A 49 -4.42 16.84 1.36
C ILE A 49 -5.86 16.51 1.76
N PRO A 50 -6.22 15.22 1.93
CA PRO A 50 -7.57 14.84 2.34
C PRO A 50 -7.92 15.42 3.72
N GLU A 51 -9.18 15.83 3.87
CA GLU A 51 -9.72 16.27 5.16
C GLU A 51 -10.32 15.12 5.95
N ASN A 52 -10.55 15.35 7.26
CA ASN A 52 -11.23 14.41 8.16
C ASN A 52 -10.59 13.01 8.15
N ILE A 53 -9.28 12.97 8.33
CA ILE A 53 -8.50 11.73 8.44
C ILE A 53 -8.65 11.21 9.86
N ASP A 54 -9.13 9.97 10.01
CA ASP A 54 -9.28 9.31 11.31
C ASP A 54 -8.01 8.58 11.73
N LEU A 55 -7.18 8.14 10.75
CA LEU A 55 -5.95 7.41 11.00
C LEU A 55 -4.92 7.63 9.89
N ILE A 56 -3.66 7.77 10.28
CA ILE A 56 -2.51 7.61 9.37
C ILE A 56 -1.95 6.19 9.56
N LEU A 57 -1.80 5.43 8.47
CA LEU A 57 -1.28 4.07 8.47
C LEU A 57 0.00 4.01 7.64
N LEU A 58 1.14 3.68 8.27
CA LEU A 58 2.43 3.61 7.57
C LEU A 58 2.98 2.18 7.57
N SER A 59 3.22 1.65 6.38
CA SER A 59 3.78 0.30 6.21
C SER A 59 5.26 0.24 6.53
N GLN A 60 6.00 1.32 6.24
CA GLN A 60 7.45 1.40 6.46
C GLN A 60 7.93 2.85 6.56
N GLY A 61 9.19 3.01 6.97
CA GLY A 61 9.79 4.31 7.24
C GLY A 61 10.58 4.94 6.09
N LEU A 62 10.53 4.38 4.87
CA LEU A 62 11.16 4.98 3.69
C LEU A 62 10.33 6.16 3.16
N GLU A 63 10.99 7.10 2.49
CA GLU A 63 10.41 8.36 2.05
C GLU A 63 9.22 8.20 1.08
N ASP A 64 9.15 7.12 0.33
CA ASP A 64 8.04 6.79 -0.59
C ASP A 64 6.80 6.20 0.12
N HIS A 65 6.88 5.96 1.43
CA HIS A 65 5.77 5.51 2.29
C HIS A 65 5.52 6.45 3.47
N ALA A 66 6.57 7.02 4.02
CA ALA A 66 6.53 7.93 5.15
C ALA A 66 7.14 9.28 4.77
N HIS A 67 6.54 9.97 3.80
CA HIS A 67 7.09 11.18 3.19
C HIS A 67 7.19 12.35 4.19
N PRO A 68 8.40 12.76 4.62
CA PRO A 68 8.53 13.74 5.69
C PRO A 68 7.89 15.10 5.39
N PRO A 69 7.95 15.67 4.15
CA PRO A 69 7.24 16.91 3.84
C PRO A 69 5.72 16.80 3.98
N THR A 70 5.11 15.69 3.54
CA THR A 70 3.68 15.41 3.75
C THR A 70 3.35 15.29 5.22
N LEU A 71 4.09 14.47 5.96
CA LEU A 71 3.84 14.22 7.38
C LEU A 71 4.00 15.48 8.24
N LYS A 72 4.85 16.44 7.85
CA LYS A 72 4.98 17.74 8.53
C LYS A 72 3.79 18.67 8.30
N GLN A 73 3.02 18.50 7.23
CA GLN A 73 1.85 19.32 6.91
C GLN A 73 0.54 18.74 7.48
N LEU A 74 0.53 17.44 7.83
CA LEU A 74 -0.61 16.81 8.48
C LEU A 74 -0.71 17.23 9.95
N ASP A 75 -1.93 17.17 10.52
CA ASP A 75 -2.12 17.41 11.94
C ASP A 75 -1.47 16.26 12.74
N HIS A 76 -0.50 16.61 13.60
CA HIS A 76 0.25 15.66 14.43
C HIS A 76 -0.58 15.05 15.57
N GLN A 77 -1.83 15.47 15.74
CA GLN A 77 -2.78 14.85 16.68
C GLN A 77 -3.57 13.71 16.05
N ILE A 78 -3.54 13.55 14.72
CA ILE A 78 -4.19 12.42 14.05
C ILE A 78 -3.57 11.12 14.58
N PRO A 79 -4.39 10.17 15.09
CA PRO A 79 -3.90 8.86 15.48
C PRO A 79 -3.13 8.20 14.35
N SER A 80 -2.02 7.55 14.69
CA SER A 80 -1.16 6.93 13.70
C SER A 80 -0.80 5.52 14.10
N VAL A 81 -0.89 4.59 13.17
CA VAL A 81 -0.44 3.19 13.28
C VAL A 81 0.67 2.97 12.27
N ALA A 82 1.76 2.35 12.70
CA ALA A 82 2.92 2.21 11.83
C ALA A 82 3.76 0.98 12.14
N SER A 83 4.60 0.57 11.20
CA SER A 83 5.70 -0.36 11.47
C SER A 83 6.64 0.21 12.54
N PRO A 84 7.41 -0.62 13.24
CA PRO A 84 8.30 -0.15 14.30
C PRO A 84 9.29 0.94 13.88
N ASN A 85 9.74 0.90 12.61
CA ASN A 85 10.64 1.92 12.07
C ASN A 85 9.92 3.22 11.73
N ALA A 86 8.77 3.14 11.06
CA ALA A 86 7.95 4.30 10.72
C ALA A 86 7.39 4.99 11.98
N ALA A 87 7.07 4.24 13.03
CA ALA A 87 6.63 4.80 14.31
C ALA A 87 7.69 5.71 14.95
N LYS A 88 8.98 5.32 14.89
CA LYS A 88 10.08 6.16 15.38
C LYS A 88 10.19 7.46 14.58
N LEU A 89 9.98 7.39 13.25
CA LEU A 89 9.99 8.56 12.39
C LEU A 89 8.85 9.52 12.78
N LEU A 90 7.62 9.02 12.94
CA LEU A 90 6.46 9.83 13.37
C LEU A 90 6.70 10.49 14.71
N GLN A 91 7.22 9.75 15.71
CA GLN A 91 7.58 10.30 17.02
C GLN A 91 8.64 11.40 16.90
N GLY A 92 9.65 11.20 16.04
CA GLY A 92 10.67 12.21 15.75
C GLY A 92 10.12 13.47 15.07
N LEU A 93 9.00 13.37 14.34
CA LEU A 93 8.29 14.49 13.74
C LEU A 93 7.31 15.18 14.71
N GLY A 94 7.12 14.66 15.92
CA GLY A 94 6.28 15.26 16.96
C GLY A 94 4.82 14.76 16.97
N TYR A 95 4.51 13.65 16.33
CA TYR A 95 3.20 13.01 16.44
C TYR A 95 2.95 12.53 17.86
N THR A 96 1.77 12.82 18.41
CA THR A 96 1.45 12.58 19.82
C THR A 96 0.76 11.26 20.09
N SER A 97 0.08 10.69 19.09
CA SER A 97 -0.68 9.44 19.19
C SER A 97 -0.18 8.41 18.18
N VAL A 98 0.93 7.75 18.50
CA VAL A 98 1.58 6.77 17.60
C VAL A 98 1.55 5.38 18.21
N LYS A 99 0.89 4.44 17.55
CA LYS A 99 0.91 3.01 17.88
C LYS A 99 1.84 2.28 16.90
N SER A 100 2.93 1.74 17.42
CA SER A 100 3.75 0.78 16.69
C SER A 100 3.08 -0.60 16.72
N LEU A 101 2.98 -1.28 15.58
CA LEU A 101 2.53 -2.67 15.49
C LEU A 101 3.67 -3.59 15.05
N ALA A 102 3.95 -4.60 15.86
CA ALA A 102 4.76 -5.72 15.42
C ALA A 102 3.92 -6.73 14.61
N HIS A 103 4.59 -7.60 13.86
CA HIS A 103 3.91 -8.64 13.08
C HIS A 103 3.02 -9.52 13.96
N GLY A 104 1.79 -9.75 13.54
CA GLY A 104 0.78 -10.49 14.27
C GLY A 104 -0.02 -9.66 15.29
N GLU A 105 0.39 -8.44 15.60
CA GLU A 105 -0.40 -7.54 16.44
C GLU A 105 -1.53 -6.88 15.64
N SER A 106 -2.62 -6.57 16.34
CA SER A 106 -3.77 -5.85 15.78
C SER A 106 -4.04 -4.55 16.53
N PHE A 107 -4.64 -3.60 15.81
CA PHE A 107 -5.17 -2.34 16.32
C PHE A 107 -6.63 -2.22 15.90
N ASN A 108 -7.48 -1.80 16.82
CA ASN A 108 -8.91 -1.59 16.56
C ASN A 108 -9.20 -0.09 16.46
N LEU A 109 -9.55 0.37 15.28
CA LEU A 109 -9.93 1.76 15.02
C LEU A 109 -11.42 1.95 15.28
N ASN A 110 -11.74 2.64 16.39
CA ASN A 110 -13.11 3.04 16.79
C ASN A 110 -14.14 1.89 16.74
N GLU A 111 -13.71 0.65 16.99
CA GLU A 111 -14.56 -0.56 16.91
C GLU A 111 -15.18 -0.79 15.51
N GLN A 112 -14.67 -0.10 14.48
CA GLN A 112 -15.17 -0.18 13.12
C GLN A 112 -14.22 -0.95 12.19
N VAL A 113 -12.92 -0.79 12.38
CA VAL A 113 -11.90 -1.43 11.53
C VAL A 113 -10.81 -2.07 12.40
N GLU A 114 -10.62 -3.36 12.22
CA GLU A 114 -9.47 -4.09 12.77
C GLU A 114 -8.31 -4.05 11.76
N ILE A 115 -7.14 -3.62 12.20
CA ILE A 115 -5.91 -3.53 11.39
C ILE A 115 -4.88 -4.48 11.98
N THR A 116 -4.50 -5.51 11.23
CA THR A 116 -3.49 -6.50 11.64
C THR A 116 -2.21 -6.33 10.84
N ALA A 117 -1.08 -6.17 11.52
CA ALA A 117 0.23 -6.15 10.88
C ALA A 117 0.68 -7.57 10.52
N VAL A 118 1.16 -7.75 9.31
CA VAL A 118 1.75 -9.00 8.81
C VAL A 118 3.15 -8.73 8.25
N PRO A 119 4.05 -9.73 8.17
CA PRO A 119 5.35 -9.53 7.55
C PRO A 119 5.21 -9.11 6.09
N GLY A 120 5.84 -8.00 5.74
CA GLY A 120 5.91 -7.45 4.38
C GLY A 120 7.33 -7.50 3.80
N SER A 121 7.72 -6.44 3.11
CA SER A 121 9.02 -6.35 2.45
C SER A 121 10.19 -6.23 3.42
N THR A 122 11.34 -6.73 2.99
CA THR A 122 12.60 -6.56 3.72
C THR A 122 13.31 -5.30 3.23
N VAL A 123 13.64 -4.40 4.16
CA VAL A 123 14.44 -3.21 3.92
C VAL A 123 15.85 -3.42 4.48
N GLY A 124 16.86 -3.31 3.63
CA GLY A 124 18.24 -3.62 4.02
C GLY A 124 18.43 -5.09 4.38
N TYR A 125 19.29 -5.37 5.36
CA TYR A 125 19.68 -6.75 5.68
C TYR A 125 18.74 -7.49 6.65
N ASN A 126 18.08 -6.77 7.59
CA ASN A 126 17.38 -7.43 8.70
C ASN A 126 16.04 -6.78 9.09
N LEU A 127 15.63 -5.71 8.44
CA LEU A 127 14.38 -5.03 8.75
C LEU A 127 13.27 -5.55 7.86
N VAL A 128 12.29 -6.24 8.45
CA VAL A 128 11.06 -6.64 7.77
C VAL A 128 9.98 -5.65 8.17
N GLU A 129 9.47 -4.92 7.20
CA GLU A 129 8.42 -3.92 7.38
C GLU A 129 7.03 -4.56 7.34
N ASN A 130 5.98 -3.77 7.53
CA ASN A 130 4.63 -4.29 7.62
C ASN A 130 3.91 -4.32 6.27
N GLY A 131 3.22 -5.43 5.99
CA GLY A 131 1.98 -5.40 5.25
C GLY A 131 0.81 -5.29 6.23
N TYR A 132 -0.38 -4.98 5.75
CA TYR A 132 -1.58 -4.83 6.58
C TYR A 132 -2.77 -5.60 6.05
N LEU A 133 -3.48 -6.26 6.96
CA LEU A 133 -4.84 -6.74 6.74
C LEU A 133 -5.80 -5.83 7.49
N LEU A 134 -6.75 -5.23 6.78
CA LEU A 134 -7.83 -4.43 7.35
C LEU A 134 -9.12 -5.23 7.25
N LYS A 135 -9.91 -5.22 8.32
CA LYS A 135 -11.23 -5.88 8.37
C LYS A 135 -12.28 -4.91 8.90
N GLU A 136 -13.29 -4.65 8.10
CA GLU A 136 -14.48 -3.94 8.58
C GLU A 136 -15.27 -4.83 9.54
N VAL A 137 -15.48 -4.38 10.77
CA VAL A 137 -16.07 -5.19 11.84
C VAL A 137 -17.54 -5.53 11.53
N SER A 138 -18.30 -4.57 11.01
CA SER A 138 -19.75 -4.70 10.80
C SER A 138 -20.11 -5.64 9.64
N THR A 139 -19.34 -5.65 8.57
CA THR A 139 -19.62 -6.41 7.34
C THR A 139 -18.73 -7.63 7.16
N GLY A 140 -17.58 -7.66 7.86
CA GLY A 140 -16.53 -8.64 7.68
C GLY A 140 -15.71 -8.46 6.40
N LEU A 141 -15.91 -7.36 5.66
CA LEU A 141 -15.14 -7.03 4.47
C LEU A 141 -13.66 -6.89 4.81
N THR A 142 -12.80 -7.45 3.95
CA THR A 142 -11.36 -7.50 4.17
C THR A 142 -10.55 -6.88 3.04
N LEU A 143 -9.49 -6.17 3.40
CA LEU A 143 -8.51 -5.61 2.46
C LEU A 143 -7.10 -5.98 2.93
N TYR A 144 -6.28 -6.49 2.02
CA TYR A 144 -4.86 -6.72 2.24
C TYR A 144 -4.01 -5.74 1.43
N TYR A 145 -3.02 -5.14 2.08
CA TYR A 145 -2.05 -4.22 1.48
C TYR A 145 -0.63 -4.70 1.73
N GLU A 146 0.16 -4.81 0.67
CA GLU A 146 1.61 -4.98 0.72
C GLU A 146 2.26 -4.29 -0.50
N PRO A 147 3.09 -3.25 -0.28
CA PRO A 147 3.47 -2.31 -1.34
C PRO A 147 4.63 -2.75 -2.25
N HIS A 148 5.34 -3.83 -1.90
CA HIS A 148 6.50 -4.29 -2.68
C HIS A 148 6.37 -5.69 -3.25
N GLY A 149 5.23 -6.35 -3.05
CA GLY A 149 4.98 -7.72 -3.50
C GLY A 149 5.76 -8.78 -2.72
N SER A 150 6.13 -8.49 -1.47
CA SER A 150 6.80 -9.44 -0.58
C SER A 150 5.80 -10.05 0.39
N HIS A 151 5.05 -11.05 -0.09
CA HIS A 151 3.97 -11.65 0.67
C HIS A 151 4.47 -12.78 1.58
N SER A 152 4.18 -12.68 2.88
CA SER A 152 4.41 -13.78 3.81
C SER A 152 3.37 -14.90 3.63
N PRO A 153 3.76 -16.19 3.64
CA PRO A 153 2.80 -17.28 3.63
C PRO A 153 1.79 -17.26 4.78
N GLU A 154 2.07 -16.53 5.85
CA GLU A 154 1.16 -16.36 6.98
C GLU A 154 -0.16 -15.69 6.60
N VAL A 155 -0.20 -14.91 5.50
CA VAL A 155 -1.44 -14.27 5.05
C VAL A 155 -2.50 -15.29 4.60
N LYS A 156 -2.11 -16.52 4.26
CA LYS A 156 -3.04 -17.60 3.86
C LYS A 156 -4.11 -17.89 4.90
N LYS A 157 -3.82 -17.69 6.19
CA LYS A 157 -4.78 -17.89 7.28
C LYS A 157 -5.98 -16.95 7.24
N PHE A 158 -5.85 -15.83 6.50
CA PHE A 158 -6.91 -14.84 6.35
C PHE A 158 -7.77 -15.05 5.09
N ALA A 159 -7.46 -16.07 4.29
CA ALA A 159 -8.23 -16.35 3.07
C ALA A 159 -9.67 -16.78 3.38
N PRO A 160 -10.64 -16.34 2.56
CA PRO A 160 -10.48 -15.43 1.43
C PRO A 160 -10.44 -13.94 1.87
N VAL A 161 -9.69 -13.11 1.13
CA VAL A 161 -9.67 -11.66 1.30
C VAL A 161 -10.43 -11.02 0.13
N ASP A 162 -11.18 -9.94 0.37
CA ASP A 162 -12.03 -9.36 -0.68
C ASP A 162 -11.26 -8.46 -1.65
N VAL A 163 -10.36 -7.63 -1.10
CA VAL A 163 -9.58 -6.68 -1.89
C VAL A 163 -8.10 -6.84 -1.57
N VAL A 164 -7.25 -6.83 -2.60
CA VAL A 164 -5.80 -6.82 -2.46
C VAL A 164 -5.23 -5.60 -3.18
N ILE A 165 -4.42 -4.82 -2.47
CA ILE A 165 -3.62 -3.72 -3.03
C ILE A 165 -2.15 -4.17 -2.99
N THR A 166 -1.56 -4.39 -4.17
CA THR A 166 -0.17 -4.84 -4.29
C THR A 166 0.38 -4.53 -5.70
N PRO A 167 1.71 -4.43 -5.89
CA PRO A 167 2.29 -4.26 -7.22
C PRO A 167 1.94 -5.43 -8.14
N ILE A 168 1.68 -5.13 -9.40
CA ILE A 168 1.54 -6.13 -10.49
C ILE A 168 2.66 -6.03 -11.53
N VAL A 169 3.53 -5.02 -11.39
CA VAL A 169 4.68 -4.76 -12.23
C VAL A 169 5.95 -5.06 -11.44
N ASP A 170 6.87 -5.81 -12.04
CA ASP A 170 8.20 -6.00 -11.47
C ASP A 170 9.06 -4.77 -11.72
N VAL A 171 9.82 -4.31 -10.71
CA VAL A 171 10.87 -3.32 -10.88
C VAL A 171 12.18 -3.88 -10.38
N THR A 172 13.18 -3.91 -11.25
CA THR A 172 14.49 -4.52 -10.99
C THR A 172 15.64 -3.55 -11.24
N LEU A 173 16.71 -3.72 -10.49
CA LEU A 173 18.05 -3.19 -10.77
C LEU A 173 18.79 -4.11 -11.75
N PRO A 174 19.96 -3.67 -12.29
CA PRO A 174 20.85 -4.52 -13.09
C PRO A 174 21.12 -5.87 -12.40
N LEU A 175 21.35 -6.89 -13.21
CA LEU A 175 21.51 -8.29 -12.76
C LEU A 175 20.23 -8.91 -12.18
N GLY A 176 19.06 -8.28 -12.42
CA GLY A 176 17.76 -8.83 -11.99
C GLY A 176 17.49 -8.73 -10.50
N LEU A 177 18.17 -7.82 -9.77
CA LEU A 177 17.94 -7.61 -8.35
C LEU A 177 16.57 -6.92 -8.15
N PRO A 178 15.59 -7.58 -7.51
CA PRO A 178 14.24 -7.03 -7.42
C PRO A 178 14.17 -5.92 -6.36
N ILE A 179 13.55 -4.79 -6.73
CA ILE A 179 13.10 -3.74 -5.82
C ILE A 179 11.61 -3.93 -5.52
N ILE A 180 10.81 -4.15 -6.57
CA ILE A 180 9.38 -4.43 -6.49
C ILE A 180 9.13 -5.76 -7.18
N LYS A 181 8.38 -6.65 -6.50
CA LYS A 181 7.97 -7.95 -7.04
C LYS A 181 6.49 -7.86 -7.42
N GLY A 182 6.24 -7.83 -8.71
CA GLY A 182 4.88 -7.81 -9.26
C GLY A 182 4.42 -9.18 -9.74
N ARG A 183 4.05 -9.27 -11.00
CA ARG A 183 3.66 -10.44 -11.81
C ARG A 183 3.49 -11.78 -11.05
N LYS A 184 4.58 -12.50 -10.79
CA LYS A 184 4.55 -13.82 -10.12
C LYS A 184 4.10 -13.72 -8.67
N SER A 185 4.57 -12.72 -7.95
CA SER A 185 4.22 -12.50 -6.56
C SER A 185 2.75 -12.09 -6.40
N ALA A 186 2.27 -11.21 -7.29
CA ALA A 186 0.86 -10.83 -7.35
C ALA A 186 -0.05 -12.02 -7.71
N LEU A 187 0.38 -12.90 -8.63
CA LEU A 187 -0.36 -14.12 -8.95
C LEU A 187 -0.39 -15.08 -7.74
N GLU A 188 0.72 -15.26 -7.07
CA GLU A 188 0.82 -16.13 -5.90
C GLU A 188 -0.11 -15.65 -4.77
N VAL A 189 -0.13 -14.37 -4.44
CA VAL A 189 -1.05 -13.84 -3.42
C VAL A 189 -2.50 -13.90 -3.89
N ALA A 190 -2.79 -13.74 -5.17
CA ALA A 190 -4.13 -13.93 -5.73
C ALA A 190 -4.61 -15.37 -5.57
N GLN A 191 -3.73 -16.35 -5.78
CA GLN A 191 -4.02 -17.79 -5.54
C GLN A 191 -4.27 -18.08 -4.06
N TRP A 192 -3.49 -17.46 -3.16
CA TRP A 192 -3.63 -17.68 -1.72
C TRP A 192 -4.89 -17.05 -1.15
N LEU A 193 -5.16 -15.80 -1.50
CA LEU A 193 -6.22 -14.98 -0.89
C LEU A 193 -7.53 -14.98 -1.68
N GLN A 194 -7.51 -15.40 -2.95
CA GLN A 194 -8.67 -15.45 -3.84
C GLN A 194 -9.50 -14.15 -3.81
N PRO A 195 -8.88 -12.98 -4.03
CA PRO A 195 -9.59 -11.71 -3.94
C PRO A 195 -10.62 -11.55 -5.06
N GLN A 196 -11.68 -10.79 -4.79
CA GLN A 196 -12.61 -10.38 -5.82
C GLN A 196 -11.98 -9.27 -6.68
N ILE A 197 -11.23 -8.36 -6.04
CA ILE A 197 -10.62 -7.20 -6.70
C ILE A 197 -9.14 -7.10 -6.29
N MET A 198 -8.31 -6.81 -7.27
CA MET A 198 -6.92 -6.38 -7.06
C MET A 198 -6.70 -5.00 -7.65
N LEU A 199 -5.97 -4.15 -6.93
CA LEU A 199 -5.57 -2.81 -7.38
C LEU A 199 -4.04 -2.72 -7.37
N PRO A 200 -3.42 -2.29 -8.47
CA PRO A 200 -1.98 -2.07 -8.52
C PRO A 200 -1.58 -0.89 -7.63
N THR A 201 -0.47 -1.02 -6.94
CA THR A 201 0.23 0.06 -6.22
C THR A 201 1.70 0.13 -6.67
N ALA A 202 2.49 1.04 -6.11
CA ALA A 202 3.87 1.32 -6.52
C ALA A 202 4.02 1.71 -8.01
N ALA A 203 2.92 2.07 -8.67
CA ALA A 203 2.92 2.58 -10.03
C ALA A 203 3.15 4.10 -10.05
N GLY A 204 3.63 4.62 -11.18
CA GLY A 204 3.93 6.04 -11.31
C GLY A 204 2.69 6.94 -11.25
N GLY A 205 1.58 6.53 -11.89
CA GLY A 205 0.42 7.41 -12.05
C GLY A 205 0.80 8.68 -12.78
N ASP A 206 0.54 9.85 -12.18
CA ASP A 206 0.90 11.17 -12.71
C ASP A 206 2.32 11.63 -12.31
N VAL A 207 3.22 10.69 -11.99
CA VAL A 207 4.59 10.99 -11.53
C VAL A 207 5.61 10.86 -12.64
N ILE A 208 6.49 11.84 -12.74
CA ILE A 208 7.71 11.79 -13.56
C ILE A 208 8.87 11.43 -12.63
N PHE A 209 9.57 10.34 -12.94
CA PHE A 209 10.75 9.92 -12.20
C PHE A 209 12.02 10.30 -12.95
N GLU A 210 12.96 10.94 -12.25
CA GLU A 210 14.23 11.43 -12.78
C GLU A 210 15.40 11.04 -11.88
N GLY A 211 16.62 11.22 -12.36
CA GLY A 211 17.86 10.99 -11.62
C GLY A 211 18.65 9.79 -12.10
N LEU A 212 19.80 9.56 -11.46
CA LEU A 212 20.73 8.51 -11.87
C LEU A 212 20.14 7.11 -11.72
N LEU A 213 19.41 6.87 -10.62
CA LEU A 213 18.82 5.55 -10.30
C LEU A 213 17.84 5.10 -11.39
N THR A 214 17.03 6.02 -11.95
CA THR A 214 16.01 5.68 -12.95
C THR A 214 16.60 5.07 -14.22
N LYS A 215 17.86 5.40 -14.56
CA LYS A 215 18.56 4.85 -15.71
C LYS A 215 18.91 3.36 -15.58
N PHE A 216 18.86 2.86 -14.35
CA PHE A 216 19.17 1.47 -14.03
C PHE A 216 17.93 0.65 -13.67
N LEU A 217 16.78 1.30 -13.49
CA LEU A 217 15.54 0.61 -13.20
C LEU A 217 14.94 0.03 -14.48
N LYS A 218 14.49 -1.21 -14.40
CA LYS A 218 13.72 -1.88 -15.44
C LYS A 218 12.37 -2.28 -14.87
N ALA A 219 11.30 -1.77 -15.48
CA ALA A 219 9.91 -2.16 -15.14
C ALA A 219 9.42 -3.18 -16.17
N GLU A 220 8.77 -4.25 -15.71
CA GLU A 220 8.21 -5.32 -16.54
C GLU A 220 6.83 -5.74 -16.05
N GLY A 221 5.87 -5.79 -16.96
CA GLY A 221 4.49 -6.19 -16.72
C GLY A 221 3.49 -5.09 -17.06
N THR A 222 2.28 -5.51 -17.40
CA THR A 222 1.12 -4.63 -17.63
C THR A 222 -0.13 -5.22 -16.97
N VAL A 223 -1.18 -4.41 -16.87
CA VAL A 223 -2.49 -4.86 -16.37
C VAL A 223 -3.05 -5.96 -17.27
N GLU A 224 -2.90 -5.82 -18.60
CA GLU A 224 -3.37 -6.79 -19.60
C GLU A 224 -2.66 -8.14 -19.43
N GLU A 225 -1.33 -8.12 -19.30
CA GLU A 225 -0.54 -9.33 -19.06
C GLU A 225 -0.94 -10.02 -17.75
N PHE A 226 -1.17 -9.24 -16.70
CA PHE A 226 -1.57 -9.78 -15.42
C PHE A 226 -2.98 -10.37 -15.45
N ASN A 227 -3.94 -9.72 -16.13
CA ASN A 227 -5.26 -10.28 -16.38
C ASN A 227 -5.19 -11.62 -17.15
N ALA A 228 -4.31 -11.71 -18.15
CA ALA A 228 -4.08 -12.96 -18.87
C ALA A 228 -3.54 -14.07 -17.94
N LEU A 229 -2.62 -13.74 -17.03
CA LEU A 229 -2.10 -14.68 -16.01
C LEU A 229 -3.20 -15.17 -15.06
N LEU A 230 -4.07 -14.28 -14.58
CA LEU A 230 -5.20 -14.65 -13.73
C LEU A 230 -6.13 -15.63 -14.45
N ASN A 231 -6.49 -15.32 -15.70
CA ASN A 231 -7.36 -16.18 -16.53
C ASN A 231 -6.74 -17.56 -16.79
N GLN A 232 -5.43 -17.63 -17.10
CA GLN A 232 -4.70 -18.89 -17.31
C GLN A 232 -4.68 -19.76 -16.05
N ASN A 233 -4.79 -19.14 -14.87
CA ASN A 233 -4.82 -19.83 -13.58
C ASN A 233 -6.24 -20.03 -13.03
N ASN A 234 -7.30 -19.82 -13.87
CA ASN A 234 -8.71 -19.96 -13.51
C ASN A 234 -9.13 -19.10 -12.30
N LEU A 235 -8.51 -17.94 -12.13
CA LEU A 235 -8.87 -16.96 -11.10
C LEU A 235 -9.89 -15.97 -11.66
N THR A 236 -10.97 -15.72 -10.90
CA THR A 236 -12.04 -14.78 -11.27
C THR A 236 -11.81 -13.37 -10.73
N THR A 237 -10.65 -13.14 -10.15
CA THR A 237 -10.21 -11.84 -9.62
C THR A 237 -10.22 -10.78 -10.72
N LYS A 238 -10.83 -9.62 -10.44
CA LYS A 238 -10.84 -8.47 -11.34
C LYS A 238 -9.72 -7.50 -10.96
N VAL A 239 -8.88 -7.14 -11.92
CA VAL A 239 -7.91 -6.05 -11.75
C VAL A 239 -8.59 -4.73 -12.07
N MET A 240 -8.49 -3.75 -11.14
CA MET A 240 -8.98 -2.39 -11.33
C MET A 240 -7.80 -1.45 -11.27
N GLU A 241 -7.56 -0.70 -12.34
CA GLU A 241 -6.53 0.33 -12.38
C GLU A 241 -7.16 1.67 -12.06
N PRO A 242 -6.88 2.26 -10.86
CA PRO A 242 -7.45 3.54 -10.50
C PRO A 242 -6.74 4.68 -11.23
N LYS A 243 -7.47 5.75 -11.49
CA LYS A 243 -6.84 7.02 -11.89
C LYS A 243 -6.47 7.81 -10.66
N PRO A 244 -5.30 8.45 -10.63
CA PRO A 244 -4.88 9.23 -9.48
C PRO A 244 -5.88 10.34 -9.13
N GLY A 245 -6.30 10.39 -7.86
CA GLY A 245 -7.26 11.35 -7.32
C GLY A 245 -8.73 10.96 -7.49
N ASP A 246 -9.08 9.97 -8.31
CA ASP A 246 -10.46 9.52 -8.45
C ASP A 246 -10.89 8.68 -7.24
N ARG A 247 -12.05 9.03 -6.67
CA ARG A 247 -12.68 8.26 -5.61
C ARG A 247 -13.45 7.07 -6.18
N LEU A 248 -12.91 5.89 -6.03
CA LEU A 248 -13.40 4.66 -6.61
C LEU A 248 -14.31 3.90 -5.64
N GLU A 249 -15.54 3.62 -6.03
CA GLU A 249 -16.43 2.73 -5.28
C GLU A 249 -16.09 1.26 -5.57
N ILE A 250 -15.76 0.52 -4.53
CA ILE A 250 -15.48 -0.92 -4.62
C ILE A 250 -16.77 -1.71 -4.39
N GLN A 251 -17.30 -2.26 -5.47
CA GLN A 251 -18.49 -3.10 -5.44
C GLN A 251 -18.09 -4.57 -5.35
N LEU A 252 -18.44 -5.21 -4.25
CA LEU A 252 -18.13 -6.60 -3.96
C LEU A 252 -19.39 -7.46 -3.97
N GLN A 253 -19.25 -8.67 -4.44
CA GLN A 253 -20.30 -9.68 -4.31
C GLN A 253 -20.29 -10.26 -2.89
N LYS A 254 -21.47 -10.43 -2.31
CA LYS A 254 -21.58 -11.13 -1.03
C LYS A 254 -21.07 -12.56 -1.19
N ARG A 255 -20.04 -12.92 -0.45
CA ARG A 255 -19.59 -14.31 -0.37
C ARG A 255 -20.59 -15.09 0.48
N ALA A 256 -20.99 -16.26 0.01
CA ALA A 256 -21.74 -17.20 0.85
C ALA A 256 -20.87 -17.56 2.07
N LEU A 257 -21.38 -17.32 3.27
CA LEU A 257 -20.72 -17.78 4.48
C LEU A 257 -20.57 -19.31 4.33
N LYS A 258 -19.33 -19.80 4.34
CA LYS A 258 -19.10 -21.23 4.51
C LYS A 258 -19.54 -21.56 5.95
N VAL A 259 -20.70 -22.22 6.06
CA VAL A 259 -21.19 -22.84 7.29
C VAL A 259 -20.32 -24.02 7.65
#